data_9cb9abde06e7bd4c58c3c7d66c79e19a
#
_entry.id   9cb9abde06e7bd4c58c3c7d66c79e19a
#
_cell.length_a   1.000
_cell.length_b   1.000
_cell.length_c   1.000
_cell.angle_alpha   90.00
_cell.angle_beta   90.00
_cell.angle_gamma   90.00
#
_symmetry.space_group_name_H-M   'P 1'
#
loop_
_entity.id
_entity.type
_entity.pdbx_description
1 polymer ?
#
loop_
_entity_poly.entity_id
_entity_poly.type
_entity_poly.pdbx_seq_one_letter_code
_entity_poly.pdbx_strand_id
1 'polypeptide(L)'
;MRPTSAIAVAAVLAAASPAAAAAPPPARAVAPTFYSGRWYEIARVPNLGQRDCQAPRSEFTPIGGKGDVAFISTTGEFAVRQVCRQGSANGPVKVFSTRGRVLPGSRNARFEMVFLGGVKKQEYWVLDTAPDGAWAIMATPGGNYVWLLSRRPALSEAAKAAAVGRIRALGYGQTLEFPAQG
;
A
#
# COMPACT_ATOMS: atom_id res chain seq x y z
N MET A 1 3.51 -66.41 28.35
CA MET A 1 3.23 -65.00 28.61
C MET A 1 3.92 -64.17 27.53
N ARG A 2 3.15 -63.52 26.59
CA ARG A 2 3.69 -62.66 25.54
C ARG A 2 3.35 -61.21 25.91
N PRO A 3 4.27 -60.26 25.86
CA PRO A 3 3.94 -58.88 26.12
C PRO A 3 3.30 -58.25 24.87
N THR A 4 2.14 -57.63 25.05
CA THR A 4 1.44 -56.81 24.05
C THR A 4 2.06 -55.43 24.06
N SER A 5 2.76 -55.05 22.97
CA SER A 5 3.25 -53.70 22.76
C SER A 5 2.11 -52.80 22.30
N ALA A 6 1.77 -51.77 23.08
CA ALA A 6 0.86 -50.74 22.70
C ALA A 6 1.58 -49.67 21.83
N ILE A 7 1.15 -49.50 20.58
CA ILE A 7 1.64 -48.46 19.68
C ILE A 7 0.85 -47.18 19.97
N ALA A 8 1.52 -46.19 20.54
CA ALA A 8 0.94 -44.86 20.70
C ALA A 8 0.99 -44.09 19.36
N VAL A 9 -0.15 -43.83 18.79
CA VAL A 9 -0.28 -42.95 17.60
C VAL A 9 -0.29 -41.50 18.07
N ALA A 10 0.80 -40.80 17.85
CA ALA A 10 0.88 -39.35 18.07
C ALA A 10 0.14 -38.61 16.92
N ALA A 11 -0.99 -37.99 17.23
CA ALA A 11 -1.69 -37.12 16.29
C ALA A 11 -0.93 -35.81 16.16
N VAL A 12 -0.33 -35.57 15.00
CA VAL A 12 0.28 -34.27 14.64
C VAL A 12 -0.86 -33.33 14.27
N LEU A 13 -1.20 -32.41 15.16
CA LEU A 13 -2.06 -31.28 14.88
C LEU A 13 -1.31 -30.31 13.96
N ALA A 14 -1.59 -30.35 12.67
CA ALA A 14 -1.15 -29.33 11.72
C ALA A 14 -1.85 -28.00 12.08
N ALA A 15 -1.09 -27.05 12.63
CA ALA A 15 -1.57 -25.68 12.82
C ALA A 15 -1.82 -25.06 11.45
N ALA A 16 -3.08 -24.89 11.07
CA ALA A 16 -3.46 -24.12 9.89
C ALA A 16 -3.01 -22.68 10.09
N SER A 17 -2.06 -22.22 9.28
CA SER A 17 -1.72 -20.80 9.23
C SER A 17 -2.98 -20.02 8.86
N PRO A 18 -3.34 -18.94 9.59
CA PRO A 18 -4.51 -18.14 9.22
C PRO A 18 -4.26 -17.57 7.82
N ALA A 19 -5.18 -17.85 6.91
CA ALA A 19 -5.20 -17.18 5.61
C ALA A 19 -5.19 -15.67 5.85
N ALA A 20 -4.33 -14.94 5.13
CA ALA A 20 -4.33 -13.48 5.21
C ALA A 20 -5.75 -12.99 4.93
N ALA A 21 -6.36 -12.32 5.90
CA ALA A 21 -7.70 -11.76 5.70
C ALA A 21 -7.65 -10.77 4.55
N ALA A 22 -8.61 -10.86 3.63
CA ALA A 22 -8.74 -9.88 2.57
C ALA A 22 -8.89 -8.48 3.17
N ALA A 23 -8.31 -7.47 2.51
CA ALA A 23 -8.44 -6.09 2.97
C ALA A 23 -9.93 -5.72 3.10
N PRO A 24 -10.33 -5.04 4.18
CA PRO A 24 -11.70 -4.53 4.27
C PRO A 24 -11.92 -3.49 3.18
N PRO A 25 -13.13 -3.42 2.57
CA PRO A 25 -13.45 -2.36 1.63
C PRO A 25 -13.26 -0.97 2.26
N PRO A 26 -12.83 0.06 1.47
CA PRO A 26 -12.72 1.41 1.97
C PRO A 26 -14.03 1.94 2.54
N ALA A 27 -14.02 2.33 3.81
CA ALA A 27 -15.22 2.79 4.51
C ALA A 27 -15.49 4.30 4.35
N ARG A 28 -14.48 5.08 3.99
CA ARG A 28 -14.52 6.55 3.94
C ARG A 28 -14.27 7.09 2.53
N ALA A 29 -14.78 8.28 2.28
CA ALA A 29 -14.40 9.05 1.10
C ALA A 29 -12.97 9.57 1.25
N VAL A 30 -12.27 9.65 0.13
CA VAL A 30 -10.90 10.17 0.05
C VAL A 30 -10.93 11.55 -0.62
N ALA A 31 -10.23 12.51 -0.06
CA ALA A 31 -10.12 13.84 -0.63
C ALA A 31 -9.43 13.78 -2.01
N PRO A 32 -9.90 14.51 -3.02
CA PRO A 32 -9.26 14.54 -4.35
C PRO A 32 -7.78 14.91 -4.32
N THR A 33 -7.37 15.69 -3.33
CA THR A 33 -5.97 16.07 -3.11
C THR A 33 -5.04 14.89 -2.84
N PHE A 34 -5.58 13.68 -2.52
CA PHE A 34 -4.77 12.45 -2.48
C PHE A 34 -4.07 12.20 -3.81
N TYR A 35 -4.73 12.49 -4.94
CA TYR A 35 -4.25 12.21 -6.29
C TYR A 35 -3.38 13.32 -6.89
N SER A 36 -2.85 14.20 -6.04
CA SER A 36 -1.93 15.26 -6.46
C SER A 36 -0.73 15.37 -5.53
N GLY A 37 0.41 15.79 -6.09
CA GLY A 37 1.64 16.03 -5.35
C GLY A 37 2.34 14.75 -4.87
N ARG A 38 3.24 14.92 -3.92
CA ARG A 38 4.18 13.88 -3.48
C ARG A 38 3.67 13.10 -2.29
N TRP A 39 3.93 11.80 -2.34
CA TRP A 39 3.80 10.87 -1.23
C TRP A 39 5.14 10.15 -1.01
N TYR A 40 5.60 10.10 0.22
CA TYR A 40 6.72 9.28 0.67
C TYR A 40 6.19 7.97 1.24
N GLU A 41 6.83 6.87 0.92
CA GLU A 41 6.44 5.56 1.45
C GLU A 41 7.23 5.31 2.75
N ILE A 42 6.51 5.31 3.87
CA ILE A 42 7.08 5.18 5.21
C ILE A 42 7.21 3.72 5.62
N ALA A 43 6.23 2.90 5.23
CA ALA A 43 6.24 1.46 5.50
C ALA A 43 5.49 0.72 4.40
N ARG A 44 5.83 -0.56 4.23
CA ARG A 44 5.14 -1.46 3.30
C ARG A 44 5.23 -2.92 3.76
N VAL A 45 4.33 -3.77 3.27
CA VAL A 45 4.59 -5.20 3.17
C VAL A 45 5.63 -5.41 2.08
N PRO A 46 6.74 -6.17 2.34
CA PRO A 46 7.76 -6.45 1.34
C PRO A 46 7.17 -7.04 0.06
N ASN A 47 7.64 -6.58 -1.09
CA ASN A 47 7.20 -7.09 -2.39
C ASN A 47 8.34 -7.10 -3.41
N LEU A 48 8.22 -7.99 -4.40
CA LEU A 48 9.28 -8.18 -5.41
C LEU A 48 9.52 -6.94 -6.28
N GLY A 49 8.47 -6.15 -6.54
CA GLY A 49 8.57 -4.94 -7.38
C GLY A 49 9.39 -3.83 -6.74
N GLN A 50 9.49 -3.85 -5.41
CA GLN A 50 10.20 -2.84 -4.60
C GLN A 50 11.39 -3.43 -3.83
N ARG A 51 11.88 -4.61 -4.23
CA ARG A 51 13.09 -5.18 -3.63
C ARG A 51 14.23 -4.17 -3.75
N ASP A 52 14.95 -3.98 -2.66
CA ASP A 52 16.10 -3.06 -2.56
C ASP A 52 15.77 -1.57 -2.85
N CYS A 53 14.48 -1.19 -2.83
CA CYS A 53 14.02 0.16 -3.07
C CYS A 53 14.07 0.98 -1.76
N GLN A 54 14.97 1.95 -1.68
CA GLN A 54 15.13 2.89 -0.57
C GLN A 54 14.69 4.30 -0.98
N ALA A 55 14.37 5.16 -0.03
CA ALA A 55 13.83 6.50 -0.24
C ALA A 55 12.68 6.53 -1.27
N PRO A 56 11.70 5.61 -1.17
CA PRO A 56 10.64 5.48 -2.15
C PRO A 56 9.65 6.65 -2.03
N ARG A 57 9.30 7.22 -3.17
CA ARG A 57 8.28 8.26 -3.26
C ARG A 57 7.50 8.18 -4.56
N SER A 58 6.28 8.65 -4.52
CA SER A 58 5.39 8.73 -5.68
C SER A 58 4.89 10.16 -5.86
N GLU A 59 4.94 10.66 -7.08
CA GLU A 59 4.34 11.94 -7.46
C GLU A 59 3.10 11.67 -8.30
N PHE A 60 1.98 12.16 -7.82
CA PHE A 60 0.69 12.07 -8.48
C PHE A 60 0.40 13.39 -9.18
N THR A 61 0.02 13.32 -10.45
CA THR A 61 -0.34 14.48 -11.27
C THR A 61 -1.68 14.24 -11.94
N PRO A 62 -2.73 15.00 -11.60
CA PRO A 62 -4.01 14.93 -12.29
C PRO A 62 -3.89 15.16 -13.80
N ILE A 63 -4.67 14.43 -14.61
CA ILE A 63 -4.72 14.56 -16.06
C ILE A 63 -6.08 15.14 -16.45
N GLY A 64 -6.07 16.23 -17.24
CA GLY A 64 -7.30 16.85 -17.75
C GLY A 64 -7.99 17.81 -16.80
N GLY A 65 -7.33 18.23 -15.72
CA GLY A 65 -7.83 19.26 -14.80
C GLY A 65 -6.68 19.95 -14.07
N LYS A 66 -6.88 21.18 -13.63
CA LYS A 66 -5.89 21.91 -12.83
C LYS A 66 -6.03 21.55 -11.37
N GLY A 67 -5.47 20.42 -10.97
CA GLY A 67 -5.10 20.14 -9.57
C GLY A 67 -6.18 20.07 -8.48
N ASP A 68 -7.42 20.27 -8.81
CA ASP A 68 -8.54 20.42 -7.89
C ASP A 68 -9.66 19.40 -8.12
N VAL A 69 -10.73 19.56 -7.37
CA VAL A 69 -11.92 18.68 -7.34
C VAL A 69 -12.45 18.36 -8.74
N ALA A 70 -12.23 19.28 -9.71
CA ALA A 70 -12.72 19.18 -11.08
C ALA A 70 -12.14 17.97 -11.84
N PHE A 71 -10.90 17.53 -11.57
CA PHE A 71 -10.31 16.40 -12.32
C PHE A 71 -11.04 15.07 -12.03
N ILE A 72 -11.46 14.84 -10.78
CA ILE A 72 -12.19 13.62 -10.40
C ILE A 72 -13.54 13.54 -11.11
N SER A 73 -14.24 14.68 -11.21
CA SER A 73 -15.54 14.73 -11.88
C SER A 73 -15.44 14.66 -13.41
N THR A 74 -14.28 15.00 -14.00
CA THR A 74 -14.09 15.05 -15.45
C THR A 74 -13.56 13.71 -15.99
N THR A 75 -12.38 13.29 -15.56
CA THR A 75 -11.73 12.09 -16.08
C THR A 75 -11.37 11.09 -14.99
N GLY A 76 -11.08 11.55 -13.78
CA GLY A 76 -10.51 10.77 -12.68
C GLY A 76 -9.12 10.20 -12.99
N GLU A 77 -8.48 10.66 -14.08
CA GLU A 77 -7.19 10.13 -14.53
C GLU A 77 -6.04 10.91 -13.93
N PHE A 78 -4.96 10.21 -13.61
CA PHE A 78 -3.74 10.78 -13.07
C PHE A 78 -2.50 10.02 -13.56
N ALA A 79 -1.39 10.73 -13.66
CA ALA A 79 -0.08 10.13 -13.85
C ALA A 79 0.58 9.90 -12.49
N VAL A 80 1.37 8.83 -12.38
CA VAL A 80 2.20 8.54 -11.20
C VAL A 80 3.63 8.35 -11.64
N ARG A 81 4.53 9.12 -11.06
CA ARG A 81 5.97 8.96 -11.20
C ARG A 81 6.52 8.42 -9.88
N GLN A 82 6.90 7.16 -9.88
CA GLN A 82 7.52 6.51 -8.73
C GLN A 82 9.04 6.62 -8.83
N VAL A 83 9.68 6.96 -7.73
CA VAL A 83 11.13 7.11 -7.64
C VAL A 83 11.61 6.35 -6.43
N CYS A 84 12.67 5.58 -6.58
CA CYS A 84 13.39 5.00 -5.45
C CYS A 84 14.89 4.93 -5.75
N ARG A 85 15.67 4.64 -4.72
CA ARG A 85 17.10 4.40 -4.82
C ARG A 85 17.38 2.93 -4.58
N GLN A 86 18.29 2.36 -5.37
CA GLN A 86 18.60 0.93 -5.30
C GLN A 86 19.61 0.64 -4.21
N GLY A 87 19.31 -0.30 -3.34
CA GLY A 87 20.21 -0.83 -2.31
C GLY A 87 20.37 0.07 -1.09
N SER A 88 20.48 1.39 -1.25
CA SER A 88 20.64 2.35 -0.15
C SER A 88 19.97 3.68 -0.46
N ALA A 89 19.77 4.54 0.57
CA ALA A 89 19.18 5.86 0.41
C ALA A 89 20.00 6.79 -0.52
N ASN A 90 21.30 6.49 -0.73
CA ASN A 90 22.18 7.21 -1.64
C ASN A 90 22.51 6.43 -2.93
N GLY A 91 21.86 5.28 -3.14
CA GLY A 91 22.06 4.43 -4.30
C GLY A 91 21.56 5.03 -5.61
N PRO A 92 21.79 4.37 -6.74
CA PRO A 92 21.31 4.81 -8.05
C PRO A 92 19.79 5.02 -8.08
N VAL A 93 19.37 6.07 -8.75
CA VAL A 93 17.94 6.40 -8.89
C VAL A 93 17.27 5.49 -9.90
N LYS A 94 16.18 4.84 -9.51
CA LYS A 94 15.26 4.12 -10.39
C LYS A 94 13.96 4.91 -10.49
N VAL A 95 13.51 5.15 -11.71
CA VAL A 95 12.25 5.85 -11.99
C VAL A 95 11.31 4.91 -12.74
N PHE A 96 10.06 4.92 -12.32
CA PHE A 96 8.99 4.20 -12.98
C PHE A 96 7.78 5.13 -13.13
N SER A 97 7.20 5.18 -14.33
CA SER A 97 6.03 6.02 -14.60
C SER A 97 4.85 5.15 -15.04
N THR A 98 3.67 5.50 -14.55
CA THR A 98 2.43 4.82 -14.89
C THR A 98 1.26 5.80 -14.86
N ARG A 99 0.08 5.31 -15.21
CA ARG A 99 -1.17 6.06 -15.14
C ARG A 99 -2.17 5.28 -14.30
N GLY A 100 -3.08 6.02 -13.69
CA GLY A 100 -4.19 5.46 -12.95
C GLY A 100 -5.48 6.21 -13.22
N ARG A 101 -6.57 5.60 -12.79
CA ARG A 101 -7.90 6.19 -12.83
C ARG A 101 -8.64 5.87 -11.55
N VAL A 102 -9.27 6.87 -10.98
CA VAL A 102 -10.22 6.69 -9.87
C VAL A 102 -11.44 5.93 -10.37
N LEU A 103 -11.86 4.91 -9.64
CA LEU A 103 -13.00 4.10 -10.01
C LEU A 103 -14.31 4.83 -9.66
N PRO A 104 -15.26 4.92 -10.60
CA PRO A 104 -16.55 5.55 -10.36
C PRO A 104 -17.28 4.95 -9.17
N GLY A 105 -18.02 5.78 -8.42
CA GLY A 105 -18.80 5.34 -7.26
C GLY A 105 -18.00 4.92 -6.03
N SER A 106 -16.66 4.96 -6.10
CA SER A 106 -15.78 4.56 -5.00
C SER A 106 -15.58 5.64 -3.91
N ARG A 107 -16.20 6.78 -4.04
CA ARG A 107 -15.95 7.97 -3.19
C ARG A 107 -14.47 8.36 -3.16
N ASN A 108 -13.79 8.22 -4.30
CA ASN A 108 -12.36 8.44 -4.51
C ASN A 108 -11.44 7.49 -3.70
N ALA A 109 -11.96 6.44 -3.10
CA ALA A 109 -11.18 5.55 -2.25
C ALA A 109 -10.61 4.32 -3.01
N ARG A 110 -10.97 4.15 -4.28
CA ARG A 110 -10.48 3.04 -5.12
C ARG A 110 -9.99 3.57 -6.46
N PHE A 111 -8.89 3.05 -6.92
CA PHE A 111 -8.32 3.39 -8.22
C PHE A 111 -7.61 2.20 -8.85
N GLU A 112 -7.51 2.20 -10.16
CA GLU A 112 -6.78 1.23 -10.95
C GLU A 112 -5.52 1.89 -11.50
N MET A 113 -4.38 1.22 -11.42
CA MET A 113 -3.15 1.61 -12.11
C MET A 113 -2.84 0.63 -13.23
N VAL A 114 -2.24 1.15 -14.30
CA VAL A 114 -1.93 0.42 -15.53
C VAL A 114 -0.43 0.29 -15.68
N PHE A 115 0.05 -0.93 -15.87
CA PHE A 115 1.47 -1.26 -15.96
C PHE A 115 1.80 -1.93 -17.29
N LEU A 116 3.07 -1.96 -17.65
CA LEU A 116 3.59 -2.66 -18.84
C LEU A 116 2.84 -2.27 -20.12
N GLY A 117 2.70 -0.96 -20.36
CA GLY A 117 2.03 -0.47 -21.57
C GLY A 117 0.54 -0.80 -21.67
N GLY A 118 -0.13 -1.10 -20.55
CA GLY A 118 -1.55 -1.44 -20.54
C GLY A 118 -1.88 -2.90 -20.31
N VAL A 119 -0.87 -3.77 -20.36
CA VAL A 119 -1.07 -5.23 -20.27
C VAL A 119 -1.48 -5.68 -18.87
N LYS A 120 -0.96 -5.03 -17.82
CA LYS A 120 -1.28 -5.36 -16.44
C LYS A 120 -2.03 -4.21 -15.77
N LYS A 121 -3.15 -4.53 -15.14
CA LYS A 121 -3.94 -3.62 -14.31
C LYS A 121 -3.91 -4.09 -12.88
N GLN A 122 -3.85 -3.14 -11.95
CA GLN A 122 -3.90 -3.42 -10.52
C GLN A 122 -4.79 -2.39 -9.83
N GLU A 123 -5.78 -2.88 -9.12
CA GLU A 123 -6.61 -2.05 -8.25
C GLU A 123 -5.89 -1.78 -6.93
N TYR A 124 -6.07 -0.56 -6.43
CA TYR A 124 -5.60 -0.10 -5.13
C TYR A 124 -6.73 0.55 -4.36
N TRP A 125 -6.70 0.39 -3.06
CA TRP A 125 -7.65 0.95 -2.11
C TRP A 125 -6.93 1.88 -1.15
N VAL A 126 -7.50 3.07 -0.93
CA VAL A 126 -7.11 3.95 0.16
C VAL A 126 -8.02 3.61 1.34
N LEU A 127 -7.49 2.89 2.31
CA LEU A 127 -8.27 2.33 3.43
C LEU A 127 -8.51 3.34 4.54
N ASP A 128 -7.55 4.23 4.76
CA ASP A 128 -7.65 5.27 5.77
C ASP A 128 -6.71 6.44 5.46
N THR A 129 -7.03 7.62 5.99
CA THR A 129 -6.22 8.83 5.87
C THR A 129 -6.24 9.60 7.17
N ALA A 130 -5.18 10.36 7.43
CA ALA A 130 -5.21 11.37 8.48
C ALA A 130 -6.31 12.42 8.18
N PRO A 131 -6.95 13.00 9.20
CA PRO A 131 -7.96 14.04 9.00
C PRO A 131 -7.45 15.25 8.21
N ASP A 132 -6.18 15.59 8.38
CA ASP A 132 -5.48 16.67 7.67
C ASP A 132 -4.83 16.24 6.34
N GLY A 133 -4.98 14.96 5.96
CA GLY A 133 -4.38 14.39 4.76
C GLY A 133 -2.87 14.16 4.83
N ALA A 134 -2.24 14.27 6.00
CA ALA A 134 -0.79 14.15 6.17
C ALA A 134 -0.25 12.74 5.91
N TRP A 135 -1.04 11.70 6.13
CA TRP A 135 -0.70 10.31 5.83
C TRP A 135 -1.90 9.54 5.27
N ALA A 136 -1.63 8.45 4.61
CA ALA A 136 -2.64 7.53 4.08
C ALA A 136 -2.18 6.07 4.20
N ILE A 137 -3.14 5.15 4.38
CA ILE A 137 -2.94 3.72 4.29
C ILE A 137 -3.55 3.25 2.97
N MET A 138 -2.72 2.73 2.10
CA MET A 138 -3.09 2.19 0.79
C MET A 138 -2.84 0.69 0.76
N ALA A 139 -3.69 -0.06 0.06
CA ALA A 139 -3.58 -1.51 -0.03
C ALA A 139 -4.08 -2.06 -1.37
N THR A 140 -3.81 -3.34 -1.62
CA THR A 140 -4.48 -4.10 -2.68
C THR A 140 -5.70 -4.84 -2.12
N PRO A 141 -6.75 -5.08 -2.93
CA PRO A 141 -7.99 -5.76 -2.49
C PRO A 141 -7.77 -7.13 -1.86
N GLY A 142 -6.75 -7.87 -2.31
CA GLY A 142 -6.44 -9.22 -1.82
C GLY A 142 -5.83 -9.29 -0.43
N GLY A 143 -5.57 -8.15 0.23
CA GLY A 143 -4.93 -8.14 1.55
C GLY A 143 -3.43 -8.49 1.57
N ASN A 144 -2.82 -8.70 0.39
CA ASN A 144 -1.43 -9.14 0.28
C ASN A 144 -0.43 -8.01 0.50
N TYR A 145 -0.81 -6.78 0.17
CA TYR A 145 0.07 -5.63 0.22
C TYR A 145 -0.62 -4.44 0.86
N VAL A 146 0.14 -3.75 1.70
CA VAL A 146 -0.26 -2.48 2.32
C VAL A 146 0.95 -1.54 2.34
N TRP A 147 0.68 -0.25 2.19
CA TRP A 147 1.64 0.85 2.26
C TRP A 147 1.14 1.91 3.23
N LEU A 148 2.05 2.44 4.04
CA LEU A 148 1.88 3.68 4.78
C LEU A 148 2.54 4.80 3.98
N LEU A 149 1.76 5.75 3.54
CA LEU A 149 2.21 6.91 2.78
C LEU A 149 2.17 8.16 3.66
N SER A 150 3.09 9.09 3.43
CA SER A 150 3.14 10.38 4.13
C SER A 150 3.44 11.52 3.16
N ARG A 151 2.90 12.71 3.45
CA ARG A 151 3.26 13.95 2.74
C ARG A 151 4.65 14.47 3.11
N ARG A 152 5.24 13.94 4.18
CA ARG A 152 6.60 14.28 4.64
C ARG A 152 7.49 13.03 4.56
N PRO A 153 8.82 13.21 4.38
CA PRO A 153 9.75 12.07 4.31
C PRO A 153 9.84 11.29 5.63
N ALA A 154 9.39 11.89 6.74
CA ALA A 154 9.31 11.23 8.03
C ALA A 154 8.01 11.59 8.76
N LEU A 155 7.51 10.64 9.54
CA LEU A 155 6.50 10.85 10.57
C LEU A 155 7.19 10.90 11.94
N SER A 156 6.58 11.60 12.89
CA SER A 156 7.01 11.45 14.29
C SER A 156 6.82 9.99 14.73
N GLU A 157 7.61 9.53 15.70
CA GLU A 157 7.50 8.14 16.18
C GLU A 157 6.08 7.82 16.68
N ALA A 158 5.43 8.77 17.36
CA ALA A 158 4.07 8.61 17.82
C ALA A 158 3.07 8.47 16.64
N ALA A 159 3.18 9.31 15.61
CA ALA A 159 2.32 9.23 14.43
C ALA A 159 2.56 7.95 13.63
N LYS A 160 3.81 7.53 13.50
CA LYS A 160 4.19 6.27 12.86
C LYS A 160 3.62 5.06 13.62
N ALA A 161 3.77 5.02 14.94
CA ALA A 161 3.24 3.95 15.77
C ALA A 161 1.70 3.89 15.70
N ALA A 162 1.00 5.02 15.74
CA ALA A 162 -0.44 5.09 15.61
C ALA A 162 -0.91 4.58 14.23
N ALA A 163 -0.25 4.99 13.13
CA ALA A 163 -0.57 4.53 11.79
C ALA A 163 -0.30 3.02 11.60
N VAL A 164 0.79 2.50 12.16
CA VAL A 164 1.08 1.05 12.17
C VAL A 164 0.02 0.30 12.97
N GLY A 165 -0.39 0.80 14.14
CA GLY A 165 -1.51 0.26 14.92
C GLY A 165 -2.81 0.21 14.10
N ARG A 166 -3.08 1.24 13.30
CA ARG A 166 -4.22 1.27 12.40
C ARG A 166 -4.13 0.23 11.29
N ILE A 167 -2.95 0.03 10.69
CA ILE A 167 -2.70 -1.04 9.72
C ILE A 167 -3.02 -2.41 10.34
N ARG A 168 -2.59 -2.67 11.58
CA ARG A 168 -2.90 -3.91 12.30
C ARG A 168 -4.39 -4.08 12.55
N ALA A 169 -5.07 -3.02 12.96
CA ALA A 169 -6.52 -3.02 13.17
C ALA A 169 -7.33 -3.26 11.89
N LEU A 170 -6.76 -2.95 10.72
CA LEU A 170 -7.31 -3.26 9.39
C LEU A 170 -7.06 -4.72 8.96
N GLY A 171 -6.41 -5.54 9.78
CA GLY A 171 -6.20 -6.97 9.52
C GLY A 171 -4.84 -7.32 8.89
N TYR A 172 -3.94 -6.35 8.69
CA TYR A 172 -2.60 -6.61 8.13
C TYR A 172 -1.64 -7.06 9.22
N GLY A 173 -1.49 -8.38 9.41
CA GLY A 173 -0.56 -8.99 10.37
C GLY A 173 0.87 -9.19 9.86
N GLN A 174 1.13 -8.99 8.58
CA GLN A 174 2.44 -9.24 7.95
C GLN A 174 3.53 -8.32 8.51
N THR A 175 4.79 -8.77 8.44
CA THR A 175 5.93 -7.92 8.77
C THR A 175 5.98 -6.72 7.84
N LEU A 176 6.13 -5.52 8.41
CA LEU A 176 6.33 -4.29 7.66
C LEU A 176 7.83 -4.02 7.52
N GLU A 177 8.22 -3.61 6.33
CA GLU A 177 9.51 -3.02 6.01
C GLU A 177 9.41 -1.49 6.11
N PHE A 178 10.44 -0.85 6.65
CA PHE A 178 10.56 0.61 6.75
C PHE A 178 11.75 1.06 5.91
N PRO A 179 11.54 1.45 4.64
CA PRO A 179 12.62 1.88 3.78
C PRO A 179 13.36 3.10 4.36
N ALA A 180 14.68 3.11 4.24
CA ALA A 180 15.44 4.29 4.61
C ALA A 180 14.99 5.49 3.75
N GLN A 181 14.79 6.64 4.38
CA GLN A 181 14.50 7.89 3.71
C GLN A 181 15.81 8.67 3.52
N GLY A 182 15.98 9.35 2.39
CA GLY A 182 17.15 10.18 2.08
C GLY A 182 16.97 11.61 2.51
#